data_c18b3a8020413b8f1ffe5f7094c50a23
#
_entry.id   c18b3a8020413b8f1ffe5f7094c50a23
#
_cell.length_a   1.000
_cell.length_b   1.000
_cell.length_c   1.000
_cell.angle_alpha   90.00
_cell.angle_beta   90.00
_cell.angle_gamma   90.00
#
_symmetry.space_group_name_H-M   'P 1'
#
loop_
_entity.id
_entity.type
_entity.pdbx_description
1 polymer ?
#
loop_
_entity_poly.entity_id
_entity_poly.type
_entity_poly.pdbx_seq_one_letter_code
_entity_poly.pdbx_strand_id
1 'polypeptide(L)'
;MAIIFSFGLIADDHTEPNYSKFQANYFFSCPNEPACGAAFDKMMNSPDIKEQKYEAALSRINLQGYTNITHSINFYYKSAERFQEASEIFSSSPAFAVFGQEMAAAGAQPYYHNLTSYLIAEGDGRGANYGVTFVTEVSNPVVYFNAFKKMAAKMFEESFGGEAYLLRQQHTGGGNVTHSVSVYFNSNAEALDFLANYPNTSQFAQFVEEAGTSFKPVRTYMEQALLQYNPD
;
A
#
# COMPACT_ATOMS: atom_id res chain seq x y z
N MET A 1 19.17 7.39 -24.93
CA MET A 1 17.94 7.96 -25.53
C MET A 1 16.81 7.53 -24.63
N ALA A 2 16.36 8.42 -23.71
CA ALA A 2 15.31 8.13 -22.74
C ALA A 2 13.97 8.40 -23.42
N ILE A 3 13.14 7.37 -23.60
CA ILE A 3 11.78 7.50 -24.11
C ILE A 3 10.91 7.83 -22.91
N ILE A 4 10.51 9.08 -22.80
CA ILE A 4 9.51 9.53 -21.83
C ILE A 4 8.15 9.24 -22.46
N PHE A 5 7.46 8.20 -21.97
CA PHE A 5 6.05 8.00 -22.26
C PHE A 5 5.23 8.92 -21.37
N SER A 6 4.74 10.02 -21.92
CA SER A 6 3.70 10.81 -21.28
C SER A 6 2.35 10.12 -21.53
N PHE A 7 1.83 9.44 -20.52
CA PHE A 7 0.44 9.01 -20.55
C PHE A 7 -0.46 10.22 -20.33
N GLY A 8 -1.19 10.62 -21.37
CA GLY A 8 -2.27 11.61 -21.22
C GLY A 8 -3.35 11.02 -20.32
N LEU A 9 -3.58 11.64 -19.18
CA LEU A 9 -4.74 11.40 -18.33
C LEU A 9 -5.98 11.75 -19.16
N ILE A 10 -6.79 10.74 -19.46
CA ILE A 10 -8.17 10.96 -19.90
C ILE A 10 -8.92 11.28 -18.60
N ALA A 11 -9.25 12.55 -18.41
CA ALA A 11 -10.10 13.02 -17.32
C ALA A 11 -11.52 12.50 -17.61
N ASP A 12 -11.92 11.44 -16.94
CA ASP A 12 -13.32 11.08 -16.77
C ASP A 12 -13.85 11.91 -15.58
N ASP A 13 -14.97 12.58 -15.78
CA ASP A 13 -15.56 13.59 -14.87
C ASP A 13 -16.30 12.93 -13.67
N HIS A 14 -15.72 11.87 -13.14
CA HIS A 14 -16.10 11.34 -11.83
C HIS A 14 -15.27 12.09 -10.79
N THR A 15 -15.94 12.67 -9.80
CA THR A 15 -15.29 13.23 -8.59
C THR A 15 -14.34 12.16 -8.04
N GLU A 16 -13.07 12.23 -8.46
CA GLU A 16 -12.05 11.29 -8.00
C GLU A 16 -12.03 11.32 -6.47
N PRO A 17 -12.13 10.18 -5.80
CA PRO A 17 -11.82 10.12 -4.39
C PRO A 17 -10.44 10.77 -4.22
N ASN A 18 -10.27 11.61 -3.22
CA ASN A 18 -9.06 12.40 -2.98
C ASN A 18 -7.93 11.47 -2.48
N TYR A 19 -7.56 10.47 -3.29
CA TYR A 19 -6.50 9.53 -2.99
C TYR A 19 -5.13 10.19 -3.08
N SER A 20 -4.25 9.75 -2.21
CA SER A 20 -2.84 10.06 -2.29
C SER A 20 -2.25 9.57 -3.60
N LYS A 21 -1.37 10.36 -4.22
CA LYS A 21 -0.73 10.00 -5.49
C LYS A 21 0.42 9.02 -5.31
N PHE A 22 1.13 9.13 -4.18
CA PHE A 22 2.30 8.32 -3.85
C PHE A 22 2.14 7.68 -2.47
N GLN A 23 2.77 6.53 -2.31
CA GLN A 23 2.87 5.84 -1.02
C GLN A 23 4.32 5.38 -0.80
N ALA A 24 4.91 5.79 0.32
CA ALA A 24 6.19 5.26 0.79
C ALA A 24 5.92 4.18 1.84
N ASN A 25 6.48 3.00 1.63
CA ASN A 25 6.30 1.85 2.50
C ASN A 25 7.64 1.46 3.12
N TYR A 26 7.66 1.30 4.44
CA TYR A 26 8.82 0.90 5.22
C TYR A 26 8.51 -0.43 5.91
N PHE A 27 9.22 -1.48 5.52
CA PHE A 27 9.00 -2.84 6.02
C PHE A 27 10.09 -3.22 7.02
N PHE A 28 9.68 -3.77 8.15
CA PHE A 28 10.59 -4.12 9.24
C PHE A 28 10.06 -5.29 10.08
N SER A 29 10.92 -5.90 10.89
CA SER A 29 10.49 -6.76 11.99
C SER A 29 10.42 -5.96 13.27
N CYS A 30 9.43 -6.23 14.11
CA CYS A 30 9.34 -5.68 15.45
C CYS A 30 8.95 -6.78 16.45
N PRO A 31 9.88 -7.29 17.26
CA PRO A 31 9.59 -8.31 18.24
C PRO A 31 8.80 -7.77 19.45
N ASN A 32 8.84 -6.45 19.67
CA ASN A 32 8.09 -5.76 20.72
C ASN A 32 7.10 -4.77 20.09
N GLU A 33 6.02 -5.32 19.51
CA GLU A 33 4.99 -4.53 18.83
C GLU A 33 4.43 -3.37 19.67
N PRO A 34 4.09 -3.54 20.98
CA PRO A 34 3.61 -2.41 21.77
C PRO A 34 4.61 -1.27 21.85
N ALA A 35 5.91 -1.56 21.97
CA ALA A 35 6.95 -0.54 22.01
C ALA A 35 7.13 0.16 20.67
N CYS A 36 7.10 -0.58 19.55
CA CYS A 36 7.13 0.01 18.20
C CYS A 36 5.90 0.89 17.95
N GLY A 37 4.71 0.44 18.35
CA GLY A 37 3.49 1.22 18.26
C GLY A 37 3.55 2.51 19.05
N ALA A 38 4.03 2.44 20.31
CA ALA A 38 4.19 3.62 21.15
C ALA A 38 5.22 4.62 20.59
N ALA A 39 6.33 4.13 20.03
CA ALA A 39 7.34 4.98 19.39
C ALA A 39 6.75 5.70 18.15
N PHE A 40 5.99 5.00 17.33
CA PHE A 40 5.33 5.59 16.15
C PHE A 40 4.26 6.61 16.56
N ASP A 41 3.40 6.26 17.53
CA ASP A 41 2.38 7.17 18.06
C ASP A 41 2.97 8.45 18.62
N LYS A 42 4.04 8.33 19.41
CA LYS A 42 4.77 9.47 19.98
C LYS A 42 5.35 10.39 18.91
N MET A 43 5.95 9.83 17.87
CA MET A 43 6.48 10.59 16.74
C MET A 43 5.35 11.32 16.01
N MET A 44 4.27 10.64 15.64
CA MET A 44 3.15 11.23 14.90
C MET A 44 2.42 12.31 15.68
N ASN A 45 2.43 12.24 17.02
CA ASN A 45 1.83 13.25 17.91
C ASN A 45 2.81 14.34 18.36
N SER A 46 4.10 14.31 17.95
CA SER A 46 5.03 15.40 18.23
C SER A 46 4.61 16.69 17.51
N PRO A 47 4.85 17.87 18.08
CA PRO A 47 4.35 19.13 17.52
C PRO A 47 4.77 19.36 16.06
N ASP A 48 6.05 19.11 15.74
CA ASP A 48 6.64 19.31 14.43
C ASP A 48 6.07 18.37 13.35
N ILE A 49 5.70 17.14 13.70
CA ILE A 49 5.10 16.16 12.78
C ILE A 49 3.58 16.31 12.72
N LYS A 50 2.93 16.50 13.86
CA LYS A 50 1.47 16.60 13.95
C LYS A 50 0.89 17.78 13.14
N GLU A 51 1.56 18.92 13.15
CA GLU A 51 1.16 20.11 12.39
C GLU A 51 1.13 19.83 10.87
N GLN A 52 1.90 18.88 10.41
CA GLN A 52 2.00 18.52 9.00
C GLN A 52 0.80 17.70 8.51
N LYS A 53 0.00 17.12 9.40
CA LYS A 53 -1.16 16.29 9.06
C LYS A 53 -0.84 15.19 8.03
N TYR A 54 0.30 14.50 8.23
CA TYR A 54 0.63 13.37 7.35
C TYR A 54 -0.39 12.26 7.50
N GLU A 55 -0.89 11.78 6.37
CA GLU A 55 -1.63 10.55 6.32
C GLU A 55 -0.64 9.37 6.45
N ALA A 56 -0.83 8.54 7.47
CA ALA A 56 0.09 7.45 7.75
C ALA A 56 -0.60 6.28 8.46
N ALA A 57 -0.07 5.08 8.28
CA ALA A 57 -0.51 3.89 8.97
C ALA A 57 0.68 3.05 9.47
N LEU A 58 0.56 2.49 10.66
CA LEU A 58 1.36 1.37 11.13
C LEU A 58 0.50 0.11 11.03
N SER A 59 0.99 -0.89 10.30
CA SER A 59 0.27 -2.15 10.11
C SER A 59 1.12 -3.33 10.58
N ARG A 60 0.45 -4.34 11.16
CA ARG A 60 0.99 -5.68 11.34
C ARG A 60 0.83 -6.45 10.05
N ILE A 61 1.87 -7.17 9.62
CA ILE A 61 1.82 -8.04 8.47
C ILE A 61 1.62 -9.47 8.95
N ASN A 62 0.51 -10.06 8.53
CA ASN A 62 0.13 -11.43 8.82
C ASN A 62 0.27 -12.31 7.57
N LEU A 63 0.50 -13.61 7.75
CA LEU A 63 0.46 -14.63 6.69
C LEU A 63 1.33 -14.30 5.46
N GLN A 64 2.55 -13.86 5.69
CA GLN A 64 3.47 -13.39 4.65
C GLN A 64 4.43 -14.47 4.08
N GLY A 65 4.40 -15.67 4.60
CA GLY A 65 5.28 -16.75 4.14
C GLY A 65 6.70 -16.70 4.75
N TYR A 66 7.73 -16.55 3.92
CA TYR A 66 9.13 -16.86 4.28
C TYR A 66 9.93 -15.69 4.88
N THR A 67 9.36 -14.53 5.10
CA THR A 67 10.13 -13.37 5.58
C THR A 67 9.94 -13.12 7.06
N ASN A 68 10.94 -12.53 7.71
CA ASN A 68 10.83 -12.08 9.09
C ASN A 68 10.20 -10.68 9.20
N ILE A 69 9.63 -10.16 8.14
CA ILE A 69 8.92 -8.88 8.13
C ILE A 69 7.62 -9.09 8.90
N THR A 70 7.40 -8.29 9.94
CA THR A 70 6.19 -8.38 10.76
C THR A 70 5.34 -7.13 10.71
N HIS A 71 5.91 -6.02 10.25
CA HIS A 71 5.25 -4.71 10.25
C HIS A 71 5.60 -3.90 9.01
N SER A 72 4.71 -2.94 8.71
CA SER A 72 4.97 -1.86 7.77
C SER A 72 4.53 -0.52 8.35
N ILE A 73 5.27 0.54 8.02
CA ILE A 73 4.80 1.92 8.14
C ILE A 73 4.59 2.44 6.73
N ASN A 74 3.41 2.98 6.49
CA ASN A 74 3.01 3.52 5.20
C ASN A 74 2.72 5.01 5.37
N PHE A 75 3.36 5.85 4.56
CA PHE A 75 3.04 7.27 4.43
C PHE A 75 2.45 7.53 3.06
N TYR A 76 1.40 8.35 3.02
CA TYR A 76 0.65 8.66 1.83
C TYR A 76 0.84 10.13 1.46
N TYR A 77 1.11 10.42 0.19
CA TYR A 77 1.43 11.75 -0.28
C TYR A 77 0.59 12.13 -1.50
N LYS A 78 -0.06 13.29 -1.44
CA LYS A 78 -0.92 13.82 -2.51
C LYS A 78 -0.10 14.28 -3.72
N SER A 79 1.19 14.60 -3.55
CA SER A 79 2.07 15.05 -4.64
C SER A 79 3.54 14.74 -4.37
N ALA A 80 4.39 14.90 -5.39
CA ALA A 80 5.84 14.77 -5.28
C ALA A 80 6.45 15.86 -4.38
N GLU A 81 5.90 17.08 -4.44
CA GLU A 81 6.31 18.22 -3.60
C GLU A 81 6.06 17.87 -2.13
N ARG A 82 4.89 17.29 -1.83
CA ARG A 82 4.55 16.88 -0.46
C ARG A 82 5.47 15.77 0.05
N PHE A 83 5.89 14.85 -0.81
CA PHE A 83 6.89 13.85 -0.46
C PHE A 83 8.26 14.46 -0.17
N GLN A 84 8.69 15.46 -0.97
CA GLN A 84 9.94 16.18 -0.75
C GLN A 84 9.92 16.96 0.57
N GLU A 85 8.87 17.73 0.84
CA GLU A 85 8.68 18.46 2.10
C GLU A 85 8.75 17.53 3.31
N ALA A 86 8.07 16.39 3.22
CA ALA A 86 8.11 15.38 4.29
C ALA A 86 9.53 14.85 4.52
N SER A 87 10.28 14.58 3.45
CA SER A 87 11.66 14.11 3.55
C SER A 87 12.57 15.14 4.24
N GLU A 88 12.40 16.42 3.94
CA GLU A 88 13.13 17.52 4.57
C GLU A 88 12.79 17.65 6.07
N ILE A 89 11.49 17.58 6.41
CA ILE A 89 11.01 17.65 7.79
C ILE A 89 11.52 16.44 8.59
N PHE A 90 11.33 15.22 8.10
CA PHE A 90 11.81 14.02 8.81
C PHE A 90 13.33 14.03 9.01
N SER A 91 14.09 14.50 8.03
CA SER A 91 15.56 14.56 8.14
C SER A 91 16.06 15.55 9.21
N SER A 92 15.27 16.57 9.53
CA SER A 92 15.60 17.62 10.50
C SER A 92 14.85 17.50 11.83
N SER A 93 13.84 16.64 11.91
CA SER A 93 12.98 16.49 13.10
C SER A 93 13.68 15.76 14.23
N PRO A 94 13.80 16.38 15.44
CA PRO A 94 14.26 15.69 16.63
C PRO A 94 13.34 14.52 17.01
N ALA A 95 12.03 14.64 16.78
CA ALA A 95 11.07 13.59 17.07
C ALA A 95 11.30 12.36 16.20
N PHE A 96 11.63 12.55 14.91
CA PHE A 96 11.98 11.44 14.01
C PHE A 96 13.31 10.77 14.44
N ALA A 97 14.29 11.53 14.90
CA ALA A 97 15.54 10.97 15.44
C ALA A 97 15.29 10.12 16.70
N VAL A 98 14.44 10.60 17.63
CA VAL A 98 14.03 9.86 18.82
C VAL A 98 13.26 8.59 18.44
N PHE A 99 12.34 8.68 17.47
CA PHE A 99 11.62 7.53 16.95
C PHE A 99 12.58 6.43 16.47
N GLY A 100 13.61 6.76 15.70
CA GLY A 100 14.61 5.79 15.27
C GLY A 100 15.34 5.10 16.43
N GLN A 101 15.66 5.83 17.51
CA GLN A 101 16.28 5.28 18.70
C GLN A 101 15.33 4.35 19.47
N GLU A 102 14.07 4.75 19.64
CA GLU A 102 13.05 3.94 20.33
C GLU A 102 12.70 2.68 19.56
N MET A 103 12.60 2.75 18.21
CA MET A 103 12.44 1.59 17.35
C MET A 103 13.62 0.61 17.49
N ALA A 104 14.85 1.09 17.48
CA ALA A 104 16.03 0.26 17.70
C ALA A 104 16.04 -0.37 19.11
N ALA A 105 15.66 0.37 20.15
CA ALA A 105 15.52 -0.14 21.51
C ALA A 105 14.41 -1.20 21.64
N ALA A 106 13.34 -1.11 20.84
CA ALA A 106 12.28 -2.11 20.73
C ALA A 106 12.73 -3.38 19.96
N GLY A 107 13.96 -3.39 19.41
CA GLY A 107 14.52 -4.48 18.62
C GLY A 107 14.07 -4.49 17.16
N ALA A 108 13.49 -3.39 16.67
CA ALA A 108 13.07 -3.30 15.29
C ALA A 108 14.27 -3.43 14.32
N GLN A 109 14.09 -4.23 13.27
CA GLN A 109 15.09 -4.43 12.22
C GLN A 109 14.50 -4.01 10.88
N PRO A 110 15.05 -2.99 10.20
CA PRO A 110 14.60 -2.60 8.88
C PRO A 110 14.96 -3.68 7.85
N TYR A 111 14.06 -3.91 6.88
CA TYR A 111 14.30 -4.84 5.77
C TYR A 111 14.46 -4.10 4.45
N TYR A 112 13.41 -3.46 4.00
CA TYR A 112 13.42 -2.66 2.78
C TYR A 112 12.36 -1.57 2.85
N HIS A 113 12.50 -0.61 1.97
CA HIS A 113 11.49 0.40 1.72
C HIS A 113 11.26 0.53 0.22
N ASN A 114 10.07 0.97 -0.15
CA ASN A 114 9.75 1.27 -1.54
C ASN A 114 8.87 2.52 -1.65
N LEU A 115 8.89 3.11 -2.84
CA LEU A 115 7.98 4.17 -3.25
C LEU A 115 7.10 3.64 -4.37
N THR A 116 5.80 3.82 -4.22
CA THR A 116 4.80 3.43 -5.20
C THR A 116 3.93 4.62 -5.61
N SER A 117 3.32 4.56 -6.80
CA SER A 117 2.24 5.45 -7.21
C SER A 117 0.98 4.65 -7.53
N TYR A 118 -0.17 5.29 -7.34
CA TYR A 118 -1.45 4.69 -7.66
C TYR A 118 -1.72 4.78 -9.17
N LEU A 119 -2.08 3.65 -9.77
CA LEU A 119 -2.56 3.55 -11.15
C LEU A 119 -4.09 3.45 -11.20
N ILE A 120 -4.68 2.75 -10.22
CA ILE A 120 -6.11 2.63 -10.00
C ILE A 120 -6.35 2.73 -8.51
N ALA A 121 -7.36 3.50 -8.12
CA ALA A 121 -7.87 3.59 -6.77
C ALA A 121 -9.40 3.70 -6.84
N GLU A 122 -10.10 2.67 -6.37
CA GLU A 122 -11.57 2.57 -6.40
C GLU A 122 -12.08 2.25 -4.99
N GLY A 123 -13.21 2.83 -4.63
CA GLY A 123 -13.82 2.66 -3.31
C GLY A 123 -13.17 3.56 -2.25
N ASP A 124 -13.47 3.33 -0.97
CA ASP A 124 -12.92 4.06 0.17
C ASP A 124 -12.36 3.08 1.21
N GLY A 125 -11.05 2.90 1.21
CA GLY A 125 -10.35 2.04 2.18
C GLY A 125 -9.94 2.75 3.47
N ARG A 126 -10.32 4.02 3.65
CA ARG A 126 -10.02 4.78 4.87
C ARG A 126 -10.80 4.20 6.04
N GLY A 127 -10.08 3.89 7.10
CA GLY A 127 -10.68 3.22 8.26
C GLY A 127 -10.87 1.72 8.12
N ALA A 128 -10.62 1.11 6.96
CA ALA A 128 -10.54 -0.33 6.83
C ALA A 128 -9.36 -0.87 7.64
N ASN A 129 -9.60 -1.94 8.40
CA ASN A 129 -8.62 -2.46 9.33
C ASN A 129 -7.76 -3.59 8.76
N TYR A 130 -8.18 -4.18 7.65
CA TYR A 130 -7.49 -5.33 7.06
C TYR A 130 -7.25 -5.10 5.58
N GLY A 131 -6.08 -5.50 5.11
CA GLY A 131 -5.70 -5.46 3.70
C GLY A 131 -5.16 -6.81 3.23
N VAL A 132 -5.46 -7.16 1.99
CA VAL A 132 -4.81 -8.25 1.26
C VAL A 132 -4.01 -7.64 0.13
N THR A 133 -2.70 -7.86 0.13
CA THR A 133 -1.81 -7.31 -0.89
C THR A 133 -1.18 -8.43 -1.73
N PHE A 134 -1.40 -8.35 -3.03
CA PHE A 134 -0.80 -9.18 -4.06
C PHE A 134 0.36 -8.42 -4.69
N VAL A 135 1.54 -9.00 -4.64
CA VAL A 135 2.78 -8.40 -5.16
C VAL A 135 3.18 -9.15 -6.43
N THR A 136 3.40 -8.43 -7.53
CA THR A 136 3.60 -9.00 -8.85
C THR A 136 4.82 -8.43 -9.57
N GLU A 137 5.44 -9.26 -10.39
CA GLU A 137 6.37 -8.87 -11.44
C GLU A 137 5.57 -8.75 -12.75
N VAL A 138 5.49 -7.55 -13.32
CA VAL A 138 4.73 -7.28 -14.54
C VAL A 138 5.70 -6.99 -15.69
N SER A 139 5.65 -7.82 -16.73
CA SER A 139 6.48 -7.68 -17.92
C SER A 139 5.82 -6.84 -19.03
N ASN A 140 4.49 -6.78 -19.06
CA ASN A 140 3.74 -5.93 -19.97
C ASN A 140 2.70 -5.10 -19.20
N PRO A 141 3.06 -3.89 -18.73
CA PRO A 141 2.19 -3.06 -17.91
C PRO A 141 0.86 -2.69 -18.57
N VAL A 142 0.85 -2.46 -19.86
CA VAL A 142 -0.38 -2.05 -20.60
C VAL A 142 -1.42 -3.19 -20.61
N VAL A 143 -0.97 -4.41 -20.94
CA VAL A 143 -1.86 -5.58 -20.95
C VAL A 143 -2.38 -5.86 -19.56
N TYR A 144 -1.49 -5.88 -18.57
CA TYR A 144 -1.84 -6.12 -17.17
C TYR A 144 -2.83 -5.09 -16.63
N PHE A 145 -2.57 -3.78 -16.85
CA PHE A 145 -3.43 -2.68 -16.40
C PHE A 145 -4.84 -2.80 -16.99
N ASN A 146 -4.95 -3.03 -18.30
CA ASN A 146 -6.25 -3.10 -18.96
C ASN A 146 -7.07 -4.32 -18.48
N ALA A 147 -6.44 -5.47 -18.33
CA ALA A 147 -7.08 -6.67 -17.79
C ALA A 147 -7.52 -6.47 -16.33
N PHE A 148 -6.63 -5.88 -15.49
CA PHE A 148 -6.95 -5.59 -14.10
C PHE A 148 -8.10 -4.59 -13.97
N LYS A 149 -8.09 -3.49 -14.72
CA LYS A 149 -9.16 -2.47 -14.69
C LYS A 149 -10.53 -3.08 -14.96
N LYS A 150 -10.64 -3.95 -15.96
CA LYS A 150 -11.91 -4.65 -16.29
C LYS A 150 -12.36 -5.56 -15.15
N MET A 151 -11.44 -6.33 -14.59
CA MET A 151 -11.74 -7.23 -13.45
C MET A 151 -12.21 -6.44 -12.23
N ALA A 152 -11.43 -5.43 -11.82
CA ALA A 152 -11.70 -4.65 -10.62
C ALA A 152 -13.07 -3.96 -10.68
N ALA A 153 -13.41 -3.32 -11.81
CA ALA A 153 -14.70 -2.67 -12.00
C ALA A 153 -15.87 -3.65 -11.78
N LYS A 154 -15.81 -4.83 -12.41
CA LYS A 154 -16.85 -5.85 -12.26
C LYS A 154 -16.94 -6.42 -10.85
N MET A 155 -15.80 -6.69 -10.21
CA MET A 155 -15.78 -7.20 -8.83
C MET A 155 -16.37 -6.19 -7.87
N PHE A 156 -16.15 -4.91 -8.09
CA PHE A 156 -16.69 -3.83 -7.27
C PHE A 156 -18.21 -3.69 -7.45
N GLU A 157 -18.70 -3.73 -8.71
CA GLU A 157 -20.13 -3.68 -9.04
C GLU A 157 -20.91 -4.85 -8.46
N GLU A 158 -20.33 -6.04 -8.43
CA GLU A 158 -20.96 -7.27 -7.92
C GLU A 158 -20.85 -7.43 -6.39
N SER A 159 -20.40 -6.39 -5.67
CA SER A 159 -20.22 -6.40 -4.22
C SER A 159 -19.30 -7.53 -3.73
N PHE A 160 -18.26 -7.83 -4.49
CA PHE A 160 -17.31 -8.90 -4.18
C PHE A 160 -16.34 -8.50 -3.06
N GLY A 161 -16.88 -7.96 -1.99
CA GLY A 161 -16.32 -7.98 -0.67
C GLY A 161 -15.04 -7.17 -0.46
N GLY A 162 -15.03 -5.87 -0.76
CA GLY A 162 -13.94 -5.00 -0.32
C GLY A 162 -14.37 -3.55 -0.30
N GLU A 163 -13.83 -2.77 0.62
CA GLU A 163 -14.08 -1.33 0.74
C GLU A 163 -13.34 -0.55 -0.36
N ALA A 164 -12.15 -1.03 -0.76
CA ALA A 164 -11.34 -0.40 -1.80
C ALA A 164 -10.41 -1.37 -2.52
N TYR A 165 -10.09 -1.06 -3.78
CA TYR A 165 -9.05 -1.71 -4.60
C TYR A 165 -8.02 -0.69 -5.04
N LEU A 166 -6.76 -1.00 -4.82
CA LEU A 166 -5.64 -0.16 -5.21
C LEU A 166 -4.68 -0.95 -6.10
N LEU A 167 -4.45 -0.49 -7.33
CA LEU A 167 -3.34 -0.95 -8.15
C LEU A 167 -2.23 0.09 -8.09
N ARG A 168 -1.04 -0.34 -7.71
CA ARG A 168 0.14 0.52 -7.56
C ARG A 168 1.28 0.07 -8.45
N GLN A 169 1.98 1.03 -9.03
CA GLN A 169 3.27 0.82 -9.67
C GLN A 169 4.37 1.10 -8.66
N GLN A 170 5.37 0.23 -8.60
CA GLN A 170 6.54 0.41 -7.76
C GLN A 170 7.67 1.12 -8.53
N HIS A 171 8.25 2.15 -7.90
CA HIS A 171 9.31 2.96 -8.49
C HIS A 171 10.70 2.62 -7.94
N THR A 172 10.79 2.22 -6.68
CA THR A 172 12.06 1.92 -6.00
C THR A 172 11.93 0.71 -5.08
N GLY A 173 13.05 0.10 -4.73
CA GLY A 173 13.17 -0.79 -3.56
C GLY A 173 12.57 -2.20 -3.70
N GLY A 174 12.23 -2.69 -4.86
CA GLY A 174 11.47 -3.95 -4.95
C GLY A 174 12.12 -5.14 -5.64
N GLY A 175 13.35 -5.04 -6.05
CA GLY A 175 13.94 -6.11 -6.87
C GLY A 175 13.15 -6.30 -8.16
N ASN A 176 12.63 -7.52 -8.39
CA ASN A 176 11.81 -7.83 -9.57
C ASN A 176 10.34 -7.42 -9.42
N VAL A 177 9.91 -6.96 -8.23
CA VAL A 177 8.54 -6.50 -8.02
C VAL A 177 8.35 -5.16 -8.72
N THR A 178 7.30 -5.07 -9.52
CA THR A 178 6.98 -3.87 -10.29
C THR A 178 5.61 -3.30 -9.94
N HIS A 179 4.69 -4.13 -9.46
CA HIS A 179 3.31 -3.74 -9.14
C HIS A 179 2.81 -4.44 -7.88
N SER A 180 1.81 -3.82 -7.26
CA SER A 180 1.03 -4.45 -6.19
C SER A 180 -0.44 -4.08 -6.31
N VAL A 181 -1.29 -5.04 -5.93
CA VAL A 181 -2.73 -4.82 -5.77
C VAL A 181 -3.05 -4.98 -4.30
N SER A 182 -3.75 -4.02 -3.72
CA SER A 182 -4.32 -4.17 -2.37
C SER A 182 -5.84 -4.09 -2.43
N VAL A 183 -6.48 -4.95 -1.66
CA VAL A 183 -7.92 -4.92 -1.40
C VAL A 183 -8.12 -4.76 0.10
N TYR A 184 -8.97 -3.82 0.51
CA TYR A 184 -9.18 -3.47 1.90
C TYR A 184 -10.55 -3.92 2.39
N PHE A 185 -10.61 -4.32 3.68
CA PHE A 185 -11.77 -4.92 4.34
C PHE A 185 -11.93 -4.38 5.76
N ASN A 186 -13.16 -4.38 6.26
CA ASN A 186 -13.46 -4.00 7.64
C ASN A 186 -13.14 -5.12 8.64
N SER A 187 -13.14 -6.37 8.20
CA SER A 187 -12.87 -7.52 9.08
C SER A 187 -11.91 -8.54 8.48
N ASN A 188 -11.25 -9.29 9.37
CA ASN A 188 -10.39 -10.41 8.97
C ASN A 188 -11.21 -11.53 8.29
N ALA A 189 -12.47 -11.72 8.69
CA ALA A 189 -13.34 -12.74 8.10
C ALA A 189 -13.61 -12.42 6.62
N GLU A 190 -13.97 -11.17 6.30
CA GLU A 190 -14.17 -10.72 4.92
C GLU A 190 -12.91 -10.89 4.07
N ALA A 191 -11.74 -10.55 4.61
CA ALA A 191 -10.46 -10.72 3.92
C ALA A 191 -10.16 -12.20 3.61
N LEU A 192 -10.44 -13.10 4.56
CA LEU A 192 -10.27 -14.54 4.38
C LEU A 192 -11.31 -15.12 3.40
N ASP A 193 -12.56 -14.70 3.47
CA ASP A 193 -13.61 -15.09 2.53
C ASP A 193 -13.27 -14.63 1.11
N PHE A 194 -12.76 -13.42 0.96
CA PHE A 194 -12.24 -12.94 -0.31
C PHE A 194 -11.12 -13.86 -0.84
N LEU A 195 -10.10 -14.14 -0.04
CA LEU A 195 -8.97 -15.00 -0.44
C LEU A 195 -9.43 -16.41 -0.85
N ALA A 196 -10.44 -16.96 -0.17
CA ALA A 196 -10.97 -18.28 -0.47
C ALA A 196 -11.76 -18.32 -1.78
N ASN A 197 -12.43 -17.24 -2.14
CA ASN A 197 -13.44 -17.22 -3.20
C ASN A 197 -12.98 -16.52 -4.48
N TYR A 198 -12.15 -15.45 -4.41
CA TYR A 198 -11.78 -14.68 -5.61
C TYR A 198 -11.15 -15.53 -6.72
N PRO A 199 -10.34 -16.58 -6.46
CA PRO A 199 -9.74 -17.37 -7.53
C PRO A 199 -10.76 -18.16 -8.35
N ASN A 200 -11.95 -18.37 -7.79
CA ASN A 200 -13.03 -19.16 -8.41
C ASN A 200 -14.04 -18.29 -9.17
N THR A 201 -13.82 -16.98 -9.24
CA THR A 201 -14.74 -16.07 -9.94
C THR A 201 -14.47 -16.08 -11.45
N SER A 202 -15.53 -15.85 -12.22
CA SER A 202 -15.41 -15.69 -13.67
C SER A 202 -14.58 -14.46 -14.04
N GLN A 203 -14.63 -13.40 -13.23
CA GLN A 203 -13.87 -12.17 -13.39
C GLN A 203 -12.36 -12.41 -13.25
N PHE A 204 -11.96 -13.18 -12.24
CA PHE A 204 -10.56 -13.56 -12.09
C PHE A 204 -10.09 -14.49 -13.20
N ALA A 205 -10.90 -15.45 -13.61
CA ALA A 205 -10.58 -16.32 -14.73
C ALA A 205 -10.38 -15.52 -16.03
N GLN A 206 -11.26 -14.55 -16.31
CA GLN A 206 -11.12 -13.64 -17.44
C GLN A 206 -9.86 -12.78 -17.34
N PHE A 207 -9.55 -12.26 -16.15
CA PHE A 207 -8.32 -11.51 -15.90
C PHE A 207 -7.07 -12.33 -16.23
N VAL A 208 -7.00 -13.57 -15.75
CA VAL A 208 -5.86 -14.47 -16.02
C VAL A 208 -5.72 -14.75 -17.51
N GLU A 209 -6.83 -14.96 -18.22
CA GLU A 209 -6.83 -15.16 -19.68
C GLU A 209 -6.32 -13.91 -20.42
N GLU A 210 -6.86 -12.73 -20.11
CA GLU A 210 -6.50 -11.47 -20.77
C GLU A 210 -5.10 -10.99 -20.41
N ALA A 211 -4.70 -11.11 -19.15
CA ALA A 211 -3.36 -10.75 -18.70
C ALA A 211 -2.29 -11.74 -19.19
N GLY A 212 -2.64 -13.02 -19.34
CA GLY A 212 -1.78 -14.08 -19.88
C GLY A 212 -0.42 -14.14 -19.16
N THR A 213 0.66 -14.07 -19.92
CA THR A 213 2.04 -14.09 -19.42
C THR A 213 2.57 -12.71 -19.05
N SER A 214 1.72 -11.67 -19.07
CA SER A 214 2.16 -10.29 -18.78
C SER A 214 2.56 -10.07 -17.34
N PHE A 215 2.25 -10.98 -16.44
CA PHE A 215 2.58 -10.88 -15.02
C PHE A 215 2.96 -12.23 -14.41
N LYS A 216 3.67 -12.15 -13.29
CA LYS A 216 4.04 -13.30 -12.46
C LYS A 216 3.76 -12.95 -11.01
N PRO A 217 2.92 -13.71 -10.29
CA PRO A 217 2.75 -13.54 -8.85
C PRO A 217 4.08 -13.77 -8.12
N VAL A 218 4.41 -12.89 -7.18
CA VAL A 218 5.62 -13.00 -6.36
C VAL A 218 5.26 -13.46 -4.96
N ARG A 219 4.29 -12.77 -4.33
CA ARG A 219 3.80 -13.11 -2.99
C ARG A 219 2.44 -12.47 -2.74
N THR A 220 1.74 -13.01 -1.75
CA THR A 220 0.54 -12.41 -1.16
C THR A 220 0.76 -12.31 0.34
N TYR A 221 0.31 -11.23 0.94
CA TYR A 221 0.31 -11.07 2.39
C TYR A 221 -0.97 -10.35 2.85
N MET A 222 -1.30 -10.56 4.11
CA MET A 222 -2.35 -9.82 4.78
C MET A 222 -1.73 -8.82 5.74
N GLU A 223 -2.37 -7.68 5.88
CA GLU A 223 -2.01 -6.65 6.83
C GLU A 223 -3.21 -6.25 7.70
N GLN A 224 -2.92 -5.86 8.92
CA GLN A 224 -3.88 -5.32 9.88
C GLN A 224 -3.39 -3.95 10.34
N ALA A 225 -4.19 -2.92 10.15
CA ALA A 225 -3.90 -1.60 10.67
C ALA A 225 -3.91 -1.62 12.20
N LEU A 226 -2.83 -1.15 12.82
CA LEU A 226 -2.68 -0.99 14.25
C LEU A 226 -2.91 0.46 14.67
N LEU A 227 -2.38 1.40 13.88
CA LEU A 227 -2.52 2.84 14.07
C LEU A 227 -2.73 3.50 12.71
N GLN A 228 -3.63 4.47 12.66
CA GLN A 228 -3.91 5.29 11.48
C GLN A 228 -3.96 6.76 11.87
N TYR A 229 -3.39 7.61 11.03
CA TYR A 229 -3.33 9.06 11.24
C TYR A 229 -3.85 9.80 10.02
N ASN A 230 -4.73 10.79 10.28
CA ASN A 230 -5.28 11.71 9.29
C ASN A 230 -5.76 11.00 8.00
N PRO A 231 -6.61 9.99 8.09
CA PRO A 231 -7.19 9.33 6.91
C PRO A 231 -8.27 10.25 6.32
N ASP A 232 -7.86 11.31 5.60
CA ASP A 232 -8.79 12.29 5.00
C ASP A 232 -9.25 11.86 3.60
#